data_eb12fd252dba00ef1cffd9b75fbe6475
#
_entry.id   eb12fd252dba00ef1cffd9b75fbe6475
#
_cell.length_a   1.000
_cell.length_b   1.000
_cell.length_c   1.000
_cell.angle_alpha   90.00
_cell.angle_beta   90.00
_cell.angle_gamma   90.00
#
_symmetry.space_group_name_H-M   'P 1'
#
loop_
_entity.id
_entity.type
_entity.pdbx_description
1 polymer ?
#
loop_
_entity_poly.entity_id
_entity_poly.type
_entity_poly.pdbx_seq_one_letter_code
_entity_poly.pdbx_strand_id
1 'polypeptide(L)'
;MKQINDKAQKIVKALNSEAFDFEQVTVDNTAGGVALTAETYEGATRAFITIEGTDGIQIRYRMDGGAPTTTVGHLAYVGDVLMLESVSDIANFRAIRTADTSVTLSVTYSN
;
A
#
# COMPACT_ATOMS: atom_id res chain seq x y z
N MET A 1 16.58 28.26 -19.34
CA MET A 1 16.80 28.57 -18.01
C MET A 1 16.71 27.37 -17.12
N LYS A 2 17.83 26.97 -16.71
CA LYS A 2 17.81 25.83 -15.84
C LYS A 2 17.44 26.19 -14.42
N GLN A 3 17.05 27.41 -14.27
CA GLN A 3 16.85 27.92 -12.95
C GLN A 3 15.46 27.74 -12.37
N ILE A 4 14.62 27.01 -13.03
CA ILE A 4 13.50 26.51 -12.30
C ILE A 4 14.12 25.66 -11.22
N ASN A 5 14.06 26.15 -10.01
CA ASN A 5 14.77 25.49 -8.94
C ASN A 5 14.11 24.16 -8.57
N ASP A 6 14.78 23.38 -7.77
CA ASP A 6 14.30 22.07 -7.38
C ASP A 6 12.91 22.11 -6.73
N LYS A 7 12.63 23.18 -6.00
CA LYS A 7 11.34 23.33 -5.32
C LYS A 7 10.20 23.44 -6.33
N ALA A 8 10.37 24.25 -7.38
CA ALA A 8 9.36 24.40 -8.42
C ALA A 8 9.17 23.08 -9.20
N GLN A 9 10.26 22.38 -9.48
CA GLN A 9 10.18 21.10 -10.17
C GLN A 9 9.46 20.06 -9.35
N LYS A 10 9.65 20.03 -8.04
CA LYS A 10 8.94 19.11 -7.15
C LYS A 10 7.45 19.39 -7.12
N ILE A 11 7.06 20.64 -7.10
CA ILE A 11 5.65 21.02 -7.13
C ILE A 11 5.00 20.56 -8.43
N VAL A 12 5.64 20.82 -9.56
CA VAL A 12 5.12 20.42 -10.86
C VAL A 12 4.98 18.91 -10.94
N LYS A 13 5.98 18.17 -10.48
CA LYS A 13 5.92 16.72 -10.49
C LYS A 13 4.79 16.19 -9.61
N ALA A 14 4.58 16.77 -8.43
CA ALA A 14 3.52 16.36 -7.54
C ALA A 14 2.14 16.59 -8.15
N LEU A 15 1.95 17.72 -8.84
CA LEU A 15 0.69 18.05 -9.49
C LEU A 15 0.43 17.16 -10.71
N ASN A 16 1.47 16.62 -11.31
CA ASN A 16 1.38 15.79 -12.49
C ASN A 16 1.59 14.31 -12.18
N SER A 17 1.48 13.94 -10.90
CA SER A 17 1.56 12.55 -10.49
C SER A 17 0.44 11.75 -11.12
N GLU A 18 0.77 10.62 -11.74
CA GLU A 18 -0.18 9.80 -12.46
C GLU A 18 -0.16 8.36 -12.01
N ALA A 19 -1.34 7.75 -11.98
CA ALA A 19 -1.47 6.32 -11.80
C ALA A 19 -0.90 5.62 -13.03
N PHE A 20 -0.09 4.58 -12.82
CA PHE A 20 0.53 3.87 -13.94
C PHE A 20 0.39 2.35 -13.85
N ASP A 21 0.00 1.79 -12.72
CA ASP A 21 -0.17 0.34 -12.59
C ASP A 21 -1.17 0.01 -11.49
N PHE A 22 -1.65 -1.21 -11.54
CA PHE A 22 -2.70 -1.69 -10.64
C PHE A 22 -2.48 -3.18 -10.37
N GLU A 23 -2.78 -3.63 -9.16
CA GLU A 23 -2.81 -5.05 -8.85
C GLU A 23 -3.84 -5.34 -7.77
N GLN A 24 -4.22 -6.60 -7.67
CA GLN A 24 -5.01 -7.10 -6.55
C GLN A 24 -4.18 -8.13 -5.80
N VAL A 25 -4.11 -7.97 -4.49
CA VAL A 25 -3.31 -8.82 -3.62
C VAL A 25 -4.22 -9.47 -2.59
N THR A 26 -4.17 -10.78 -2.49
CA THR A 26 -4.92 -11.51 -1.46
C THR A 26 -4.15 -11.48 -0.16
N VAL A 27 -4.79 -11.01 0.90
CA VAL A 27 -4.22 -11.02 2.25
C VAL A 27 -4.75 -12.24 2.98
N ASP A 28 -3.86 -13.19 3.22
CA ASP A 28 -4.15 -14.42 3.93
C ASP A 28 -3.39 -14.47 5.26
N ASN A 29 -3.09 -15.66 5.75
CA ASN A 29 -2.39 -15.84 7.03
C ASN A 29 -0.89 -16.13 6.83
N THR A 30 -0.31 -15.73 5.71
CA THR A 30 1.12 -15.96 5.46
C THR A 30 1.96 -15.39 6.59
N ALA A 31 2.82 -16.21 7.16
CA ALA A 31 3.72 -15.79 8.23
C ALA A 31 4.61 -14.64 7.74
N GLY A 32 4.70 -13.59 8.55
CA GLY A 32 5.45 -12.40 8.18
C GLY A 32 4.62 -11.36 7.40
N GLY A 33 3.40 -11.72 7.01
CA GLY A 33 2.50 -10.84 6.26
C GLY A 33 2.73 -10.90 4.75
N VAL A 34 1.71 -10.52 4.01
CA VAL A 34 1.72 -10.47 2.55
C VAL A 34 2.22 -9.11 2.11
N ALA A 35 3.21 -9.08 1.23
CA ALA A 35 3.80 -7.86 0.69
C ALA A 35 3.15 -7.48 -0.64
N LEU A 36 3.34 -6.23 -1.06
CA LEU A 36 2.99 -5.79 -2.41
C LEU A 36 4.03 -6.34 -3.39
N THR A 37 3.68 -6.37 -4.67
CA THR A 37 4.52 -7.00 -5.71
C THR A 37 5.54 -6.02 -6.25
N ALA A 38 6.82 -6.32 -6.04
CA ALA A 38 7.92 -5.41 -6.37
C ALA A 38 7.95 -5.01 -7.85
N GLU A 39 7.72 -5.96 -8.75
CA GLU A 39 7.71 -5.68 -10.19
C GLU A 39 6.58 -4.73 -10.57
N THR A 40 5.46 -4.78 -9.84
CA THR A 40 4.30 -3.94 -10.12
C THR A 40 4.49 -2.52 -9.57
N TYR A 41 5.08 -2.39 -8.38
CA TYR A 41 5.23 -1.06 -7.78
C TYR A 41 6.52 -0.34 -8.15
N GLU A 42 7.36 -0.93 -8.99
CA GLU A 42 8.60 -0.29 -9.40
C GLU A 42 8.33 1.10 -9.97
N GLY A 43 9.00 2.10 -9.43
CA GLY A 43 8.81 3.49 -9.83
C GLY A 43 7.68 4.23 -9.11
N ALA A 44 6.93 3.53 -8.27
CA ALA A 44 5.83 4.16 -7.53
C ALA A 44 6.35 4.97 -6.35
N THR A 45 5.75 6.13 -6.14
CA THR A 45 5.97 6.94 -4.94
C THR A 45 4.73 7.01 -4.08
N ARG A 46 3.62 6.46 -4.56
CA ARG A 46 2.34 6.47 -3.86
C ARG A 46 1.54 5.23 -4.22
N ALA A 47 0.82 4.69 -3.25
CA ALA A 47 -0.11 3.59 -3.48
C ALA A 47 -1.45 3.91 -2.81
N PHE A 48 -2.51 3.76 -3.57
CA PHE A 48 -3.88 3.92 -3.11
C PHE A 48 -4.49 2.53 -2.98
N ILE A 49 -4.90 2.15 -1.79
CA ILE A 49 -5.34 0.79 -1.49
C ILE A 49 -6.76 0.80 -0.97
N THR A 50 -7.63 -0.01 -1.56
CA THR A 50 -8.95 -0.29 -1.00
C THR A 50 -9.00 -1.74 -0.55
N ILE A 51 -9.71 -2.00 0.55
CA ILE A 51 -9.80 -3.33 1.15
C ILE A 51 -11.18 -3.90 0.82
N GLU A 52 -11.19 -5.01 0.09
CA GLU A 52 -12.40 -5.64 -0.42
C GLU A 52 -12.60 -7.02 0.20
N GLY A 53 -13.86 -7.37 0.43
CA GLY A 53 -14.21 -8.67 0.99
C GLY A 53 -15.52 -8.62 1.73
N THR A 54 -15.69 -9.55 2.67
CA THR A 54 -16.89 -9.61 3.50
C THR A 54 -16.87 -8.55 4.57
N ASP A 55 -17.98 -7.84 4.75
CA ASP A 55 -18.10 -6.79 5.77
C ASP A 55 -17.68 -7.30 7.15
N GLY A 56 -16.96 -6.43 7.88
CA GLY A 56 -16.53 -6.72 9.24
C GLY A 56 -15.22 -7.47 9.35
N ILE A 57 -14.67 -7.95 8.25
CA ILE A 57 -13.39 -8.65 8.26
C ILE A 57 -12.26 -7.64 8.44
N GLN A 58 -11.28 -8.02 9.25
CA GLN A 58 -10.16 -7.16 9.66
C GLN A 58 -8.84 -7.70 9.17
N ILE A 59 -7.90 -6.79 8.94
CA ILE A 59 -6.50 -7.14 8.74
C ILE A 59 -5.64 -6.31 9.68
N ARG A 60 -4.41 -6.75 9.88
CA ARG A 60 -3.36 -5.94 10.50
C ARG A 60 -2.28 -5.68 9.47
N TYR A 61 -1.75 -4.47 9.46
CA TYR A 61 -0.68 -4.13 8.53
C TYR A 61 0.40 -3.28 9.20
N ARG A 62 1.59 -3.35 8.64
CA ARG A 62 2.73 -2.51 9.02
C ARG A 62 3.41 -2.03 7.76
N MET A 63 4.11 -0.92 7.85
CA MET A 63 4.85 -0.35 6.71
C MET A 63 6.24 0.11 7.14
N ASP A 64 6.77 -0.51 8.19
CA ASP A 64 8.09 -0.22 8.74
C ASP A 64 9.08 -1.36 8.54
N GLY A 65 8.72 -2.37 7.75
CA GLY A 65 9.56 -3.55 7.54
C GLY A 65 9.36 -4.66 8.55
N GLY A 66 8.60 -4.40 9.62
CA GLY A 66 8.28 -5.44 10.60
C GLY A 66 7.13 -6.31 10.15
N ALA A 67 7.05 -7.52 10.72
CA ALA A 67 6.00 -8.47 10.41
C ALA A 67 4.75 -8.19 11.26
N PRO A 68 3.59 -7.98 10.65
CA PRO A 68 2.35 -7.91 11.42
C PRO A 68 1.95 -9.31 11.87
N THR A 69 1.18 -9.36 12.95
CA THR A 69 0.57 -10.61 13.42
C THR A 69 -0.93 -10.36 13.62
N THR A 70 -1.66 -11.39 14.04
CA THR A 70 -3.10 -11.23 14.28
C THR A 70 -3.41 -10.23 15.39
N THR A 71 -2.40 -9.86 16.21
CA THR A 71 -2.58 -8.94 17.32
C THR A 71 -1.63 -7.74 17.25
N VAL A 72 -0.71 -7.69 16.31
CA VAL A 72 0.30 -6.62 16.19
C VAL A 72 0.25 -6.00 14.82
N GLY A 73 0.13 -4.69 14.76
CA GLY A 73 0.05 -3.90 13.55
C GLY A 73 -1.15 -2.96 13.60
N HIS A 74 -1.27 -2.13 12.58
CA HIS A 74 -2.42 -1.24 12.45
C HIS A 74 -3.64 -2.04 12.01
N LEU A 75 -4.78 -1.74 12.59
CA LEU A 75 -6.02 -2.43 12.29
C LEU A 75 -6.74 -1.73 11.14
N ALA A 76 -7.19 -2.51 10.16
CA ALA A 76 -8.01 -1.99 9.07
C ALA A 76 -9.11 -2.99 8.75
N TYR A 77 -10.18 -2.50 8.14
CA TYR A 77 -11.39 -3.27 7.88
C TYR A 77 -11.71 -3.25 6.41
N VAL A 78 -12.47 -4.24 5.96
CA VAL A 78 -13.08 -4.19 4.62
C VAL A 78 -13.85 -2.88 4.48
N GLY A 79 -13.61 -2.17 3.37
CA GLY A 79 -14.17 -0.85 3.10
C GLY A 79 -13.24 0.30 3.43
N ASP A 80 -12.18 0.06 4.18
CA ASP A 80 -11.20 1.11 4.48
C ASP A 80 -10.33 1.42 3.26
N VAL A 81 -9.79 2.63 3.26
CA VAL A 81 -8.83 3.10 2.27
C VAL A 81 -7.51 3.37 2.97
N LEU A 82 -6.43 2.85 2.40
CA LEU A 82 -5.08 3.10 2.89
C LEU A 82 -4.31 3.86 1.82
N MET A 83 -3.51 4.83 2.25
CA MET A 83 -2.66 5.59 1.35
C MET A 83 -1.21 5.46 1.80
N LEU A 84 -0.37 4.90 0.95
CA LEU A 84 1.06 4.84 1.18
C LEU A 84 1.71 5.95 0.37
N GLU A 85 2.50 6.81 1.01
CA GLU A 85 2.93 8.05 0.38
C GLU A 85 4.44 8.17 0.21
N SER A 86 5.15 7.04 0.31
CA SER A 86 6.58 7.03 0.06
C SER A 86 7.02 5.70 -0.55
N VAL A 87 8.14 5.72 -1.24
CA VAL A 87 8.78 4.51 -1.78
C VAL A 87 9.02 3.50 -0.66
N SER A 88 9.49 3.99 0.48
CA SER A 88 9.82 3.13 1.62
C SER A 88 8.58 2.45 2.19
N ASP A 89 7.48 3.19 2.35
CA ASP A 89 6.25 2.63 2.90
C ASP A 89 5.69 1.53 1.99
N ILE A 90 5.78 1.73 0.68
CA ILE A 90 5.31 0.76 -0.30
C ILE A 90 6.15 -0.52 -0.22
N ALA A 91 7.47 -0.37 -0.19
CA ALA A 91 8.38 -1.51 -0.17
C ALA A 91 8.28 -2.31 1.14
N ASN A 92 7.94 -1.64 2.23
CA ASN A 92 7.90 -2.24 3.55
C ASN A 92 6.49 -2.63 4.02
N PHE A 93 5.49 -2.40 3.20
CA PHE A 93 4.11 -2.75 3.55
C PHE A 93 3.93 -4.26 3.65
N ARG A 94 3.30 -4.72 4.72
CA ARG A 94 2.92 -6.11 4.91
C ARG A 94 1.59 -6.16 5.63
N ALA A 95 0.74 -7.11 5.24
CA ALA A 95 -0.58 -7.25 5.83
C ALA A 95 -0.89 -8.72 6.09
N ILE A 96 -1.70 -8.97 7.12
CA ILE A 96 -2.13 -10.31 7.49
C ILE A 96 -3.60 -10.26 7.94
N ARG A 97 -4.36 -11.29 7.60
CA ARG A 97 -5.72 -11.40 8.11
C ARG A 97 -5.71 -11.75 9.60
N THR A 98 -6.76 -11.37 10.31
CA THR A 98 -6.85 -11.62 11.76
C THR A 98 -7.69 -12.83 12.12
N ALA A 99 -8.46 -13.36 11.17
CA ALA A 99 -9.33 -14.51 11.37
C ALA A 99 -9.27 -15.39 10.12
N ASP A 100 -10.23 -16.28 9.94
CA ASP A 100 -10.16 -17.33 8.92
C ASP A 100 -10.54 -16.88 7.50
N THR A 101 -10.90 -15.61 7.33
CA THR A 101 -11.36 -15.11 6.04
C THR A 101 -10.35 -14.12 5.47
N SER A 102 -9.89 -14.38 4.26
CA SER A 102 -8.96 -13.50 3.55
C SER A 102 -9.69 -12.30 2.95
N VAL A 103 -8.95 -11.23 2.69
CA VAL A 103 -9.45 -10.05 1.99
C VAL A 103 -8.62 -9.81 0.74
N THR A 104 -9.11 -8.98 -0.15
CA THR A 104 -8.38 -8.54 -1.35
C THR A 104 -8.05 -7.07 -1.22
N LEU A 105 -6.79 -6.72 -1.46
CA LEU A 105 -6.37 -5.34 -1.59
C LEU A 105 -6.37 -4.98 -3.06
N SER A 106 -7.10 -3.95 -3.44
CA SER A 106 -7.02 -3.36 -4.77
C SER A 106 -6.09 -2.17 -4.68
N VAL A 107 -4.98 -2.20 -5.41
CA VAL A 107 -3.87 -1.26 -5.25
C VAL A 107 -3.60 -0.54 -6.56
N THR A 108 -3.68 0.79 -6.54
CA THR A 108 -3.28 1.63 -7.67
C THR A 108 -1.98 2.33 -7.31
N TYR A 109 -0.99 2.19 -8.17
CA TYR A 109 0.32 2.82 -7.99
C TYR A 109 0.42 4.08 -8.82
N SER A 110 1.03 5.10 -8.25
CA SER A 110 1.28 6.36 -8.96
C SER A 110 2.68 6.88 -8.63
N ASN A 111 3.14 7.78 -9.48
CA ASN A 111 4.49 8.35 -9.33
C ASN A 111 4.49 9.86 -9.11
#